data_50e715c2f3f7d65241f22702114466b9
#
_entry.id   50e715c2f3f7d65241f22702114466b9
#
_cell.length_a   1.000
_cell.length_b   1.000
_cell.length_c   1.000
_cell.angle_alpha   90.00
_cell.angle_beta   90.00
_cell.angle_gamma   90.00
#
_symmetry.space_group_name_H-M   'P 1'
#
loop_
_entity.id
_entity.type
_entity.pdbx_description
1 polymer ?
#
loop_
_entity_poly.entity_id
_entity_poly.type
_entity_poly.pdbx_seq_one_letter_code
_entity_poly.pdbx_strand_id
1 'polypeptide(L)'
;MDCKLRAKNCGGCPMLGMDYATQLKQKEETVKKLLGKYGPVEHIRGMETPYHYRNKVISTFTTGWGGKLTSGIYAANSHKVLPVESCLLQDEVLDKTMLAVRAAAGACHYQPFNEDKGTGLLRHCLLRRGVMTGQVMVVLVTAQPVLPGTKNFVKALLEEADKRHVPVTTVVQNFNPRQTSVVLGEAEKVLYGKGFILDTLCGKTYALSPRSFYQVNPVQTAVLYGLAVDAAKLTGNEVVLDAYCGIGTIGLTAADKAKQVVGVELNRDAVHDAIGNAKHN
;
A
#
# COMPACT_ATOMS: atom_id res chain seq x y z
N MET A 1 3.40 21.96 8.32
CA MET A 1 2.48 21.09 9.07
C MET A 1 3.28 20.31 10.10
N ASP A 2 2.76 20.15 11.31
CA ASP A 2 3.43 19.39 12.36
C ASP A 2 2.69 18.06 12.60
N CYS A 3 3.44 16.97 12.79
CA CYS A 3 2.91 15.65 13.04
C CYS A 3 3.16 15.23 14.49
N LYS A 4 2.09 15.02 15.25
CA LYS A 4 2.15 14.61 16.68
C LYS A 4 2.95 13.32 16.90
N LEU A 5 3.09 12.44 15.91
CA LEU A 5 3.82 11.18 16.01
C LEU A 5 5.33 11.36 15.88
N ARG A 6 5.80 12.49 15.34
CA ARG A 6 7.24 12.79 15.24
C ARG A 6 7.90 12.84 16.63
N ALA A 7 7.26 13.51 17.58
CA ALA A 7 7.74 13.57 18.97
C ALA A 7 7.74 12.20 19.68
N LYS A 8 7.02 11.21 19.11
CA LYS A 8 6.95 9.83 19.62
C LYS A 8 7.89 8.86 18.92
N ASN A 9 8.89 9.39 18.19
CA ASN A 9 9.87 8.58 17.44
C ASN A 9 9.25 7.75 16.29
N CYS A 10 8.27 8.32 15.58
CA CYS A 10 7.76 7.73 14.35
C CYS A 10 8.83 7.84 13.24
N GLY A 11 9.25 6.69 12.67
CA GLY A 11 10.26 6.61 11.61
C GLY A 11 9.73 6.86 10.19
N GLY A 12 8.44 7.20 10.02
CA GLY A 12 7.81 7.28 8.69
C GLY A 12 8.22 8.47 7.82
N CYS A 13 8.68 9.58 8.45
CA CYS A 13 8.97 10.83 7.77
C CYS A 13 10.28 11.46 8.28
N PRO A 14 11.46 10.96 7.88
CA PRO A 14 12.74 11.45 8.40
C PRO A 14 13.00 12.92 8.05
N MET A 15 12.43 13.43 6.96
CA MET A 15 12.61 14.80 6.48
C MET A 15 11.48 15.77 6.84
N LEU A 16 10.48 15.36 7.65
CA LEU A 16 9.29 16.17 7.93
C LEU A 16 9.59 17.55 8.58
N GLY A 17 10.70 17.70 9.25
CA GLY A 17 11.13 18.98 9.86
C GLY A 17 11.71 20.01 8.87
N MET A 18 11.84 19.63 7.60
CA MET A 18 12.44 20.42 6.54
C MET A 18 11.35 20.87 5.57
N ASP A 19 11.42 22.09 5.06
CA ASP A 19 10.53 22.54 4.00
C ASP A 19 10.73 21.71 2.72
N TYR A 20 9.68 21.61 1.91
CA TYR A 20 9.69 20.69 0.78
C TYR A 20 10.71 21.08 -0.32
N ALA A 21 10.94 22.37 -0.54
CA ALA A 21 11.92 22.83 -1.52
C ALA A 21 13.34 22.40 -1.11
N THR A 22 13.67 22.52 0.17
CA THR A 22 14.94 22.06 0.74
C THR A 22 15.06 20.52 0.65
N GLN A 23 13.97 19.75 0.91
CA GLN A 23 13.97 18.30 0.70
C GLN A 23 14.29 17.93 -0.75
N LEU A 24 13.68 18.60 -1.72
CA LEU A 24 13.93 18.36 -3.14
C LEU A 24 15.38 18.65 -3.51
N LYS A 25 15.92 19.80 -3.05
CA LYS A 25 17.31 20.18 -3.29
C LYS A 25 18.30 19.13 -2.76
N GLN A 26 18.12 18.66 -1.53
CA GLN A 26 18.99 17.63 -0.95
C GLN A 26 18.91 16.30 -1.71
N LYS A 27 17.71 15.89 -2.15
CA LYS A 27 17.54 14.69 -2.97
C LYS A 27 18.22 14.83 -4.33
N GLU A 28 18.09 15.97 -4.98
CA GLU A 28 18.74 16.26 -6.26
C GLU A 28 20.27 16.25 -6.12
N GLU A 29 20.82 16.91 -5.09
CA GLU A 29 22.26 16.90 -4.79
C GLU A 29 22.78 15.48 -4.53
N THR A 30 22.01 14.65 -3.82
CA THR A 30 22.36 13.23 -3.58
C THR A 30 22.46 12.48 -4.89
N VAL A 31 21.49 12.62 -5.80
CA VAL A 31 21.51 11.97 -7.10
C VAL A 31 22.66 12.48 -7.96
N LYS A 32 22.91 13.79 -7.99
CA LYS A 32 24.06 14.40 -8.70
C LYS A 32 25.40 13.85 -8.21
N LYS A 33 25.55 13.70 -6.88
CA LYS A 33 26.76 13.12 -6.30
C LYS A 33 26.99 11.66 -6.71
N LEU A 34 25.91 10.86 -6.78
CA LEU A 34 26.00 9.43 -7.11
C LEU A 34 26.13 9.17 -8.61
N LEU A 35 25.36 9.86 -9.44
CA LEU A 35 25.19 9.57 -10.86
C LEU A 35 25.82 10.62 -11.79
N GLY A 36 26.16 11.81 -11.32
CA GLY A 36 26.67 12.90 -12.16
C GLY A 36 27.96 12.57 -12.92
N LYS A 37 28.75 11.60 -12.46
CA LYS A 37 29.93 11.10 -13.17
C LYS A 37 29.61 10.28 -14.44
N TYR A 38 28.36 9.83 -14.59
CA TYR A 38 27.92 9.05 -15.75
C TYR A 38 27.17 9.88 -16.78
N GLY A 39 26.70 11.09 -16.43
CA GLY A 39 25.97 11.99 -17.31
C GLY A 39 25.29 13.13 -16.55
N PRO A 40 24.66 14.07 -17.28
CA PRO A 40 23.92 15.16 -16.66
C PRO A 40 22.72 14.64 -15.88
N VAL A 41 22.50 15.22 -14.71
CA VAL A 41 21.31 14.96 -13.89
C VAL A 41 20.38 16.16 -14.05
N GLU A 42 19.20 15.92 -14.60
CA GLU A 42 18.17 16.92 -14.75
C GLU A 42 17.52 17.28 -13.40
N HIS A 43 16.61 18.28 -13.42
CA HIS A 43 15.91 18.71 -12.23
C HIS A 43 14.97 17.63 -11.69
N ILE A 44 14.93 17.50 -10.38
CA ILE A 44 13.97 16.64 -9.67
C ILE A 44 12.53 17.08 -9.95
N ARG A 45 11.65 16.13 -10.19
CA ARG A 45 10.21 16.36 -10.33
C ARG A 45 9.52 16.19 -8.98
N GLY A 46 9.20 17.30 -8.32
CA GLY A 46 8.49 17.31 -7.04
C GLY A 46 6.98 17.14 -7.22
N MET A 47 6.29 16.82 -6.13
CA MET A 47 4.82 16.85 -6.05
C MET A 47 4.34 18.28 -5.77
N GLU A 48 3.20 18.64 -6.29
CA GLU A 48 2.51 19.88 -5.92
C GLU A 48 2.05 19.81 -4.46
N THR A 49 1.44 18.69 -4.07
CA THR A 49 0.99 18.41 -2.69
C THR A 49 1.64 17.13 -2.17
N PRO A 50 2.75 17.20 -1.41
CA PRO A 50 3.51 16.01 -0.98
C PRO A 50 2.93 15.35 0.29
N TYR A 51 1.61 15.35 0.42
CA TYR A 51 0.86 14.78 1.54
C TYR A 51 -0.26 13.86 1.05
N HIS A 52 -0.70 12.94 1.92
CA HIS A 52 -1.85 12.05 1.71
C HIS A 52 -1.80 11.22 0.42
N TYR A 53 -0.60 10.97 -0.12
CA TYR A 53 -0.41 10.25 -1.39
C TYR A 53 -0.33 8.74 -1.25
N ARG A 54 -0.10 8.23 -0.04
CA ARG A 54 0.17 6.80 0.17
C ARG A 54 -1.11 5.99 0.11
N ASN A 55 -1.28 5.25 -0.98
CA ASN A 55 -2.46 4.44 -1.28
C ASN A 55 -2.44 3.02 -0.68
N LYS A 56 -1.39 2.65 0.06
CA LYS A 56 -1.29 1.38 0.79
C LYS A 56 -0.73 1.62 2.18
N VAL A 57 -1.41 1.07 3.18
CA VAL A 57 -1.08 1.18 4.61
C VAL A 57 -1.04 -0.20 5.23
N ILE A 58 -0.09 -0.44 6.11
CA ILE A 58 -0.06 -1.59 7.01
C ILE A 58 -0.06 -1.05 8.43
N SER A 59 -1.06 -1.47 9.20
CA SER A 59 -1.22 -1.08 10.60
C SER A 59 -1.17 -2.32 11.49
N THR A 60 -0.42 -2.28 12.56
CA THR A 60 -0.29 -3.38 13.54
C THR A 60 -1.28 -3.17 14.66
N PHE A 61 -2.03 -4.21 15.02
CA PHE A 61 -2.95 -4.17 16.15
C PHE A 61 -2.20 -4.28 17.48
N THR A 62 -2.70 -3.58 18.48
CA THR A 62 -2.17 -3.61 19.85
C THR A 62 -3.27 -3.25 20.84
N THR A 63 -3.01 -3.49 22.11
CA THR A 63 -3.86 -3.04 23.20
C THR A 63 -3.47 -1.60 23.58
N GLY A 64 -4.44 -0.69 23.46
CA GLY A 64 -4.30 0.70 23.86
C GLY A 64 -4.62 0.94 25.33
N TRP A 65 -4.73 2.23 25.69
CA TRP A 65 -5.10 2.64 27.03
C TRP A 65 -6.47 2.12 27.43
N GLY A 66 -6.61 1.65 28.67
CA GLY A 66 -7.86 1.07 29.17
C GLY A 66 -8.24 -0.27 28.52
N GLY A 67 -7.30 -1.01 27.94
CA GLY A 67 -7.55 -2.31 27.33
C GLY A 67 -8.23 -2.26 25.95
N LYS A 68 -8.42 -1.08 25.38
CA LYS A 68 -9.10 -0.91 24.08
C LYS A 68 -8.23 -1.40 22.92
N LEU A 69 -8.86 -2.08 21.96
CA LEU A 69 -8.20 -2.42 20.70
C LEU A 69 -7.78 -1.15 19.95
N THR A 70 -6.52 -1.05 19.61
CA THR A 70 -5.98 0.03 18.79
C THR A 70 -5.03 -0.52 17.73
N SER A 71 -4.56 0.33 16.84
CA SER A 71 -3.59 -0.06 15.82
C SER A 71 -2.74 1.13 15.40
N GLY A 72 -1.58 0.84 14.84
CA GLY A 72 -0.66 1.88 14.40
C GLY A 72 0.58 1.32 13.73
N ILE A 73 1.66 2.07 13.78
CA ILE A 73 2.95 1.71 13.20
C ILE A 73 3.98 1.53 14.31
N TYR A 74 5.02 0.75 14.05
CA TYR A 74 6.13 0.64 15.01
C TYR A 74 6.90 1.95 15.12
N ALA A 75 7.28 2.31 16.35
CA ALA A 75 8.29 3.33 16.57
C ALA A 75 9.61 2.88 15.96
N ALA A 76 10.43 3.84 15.49
CA ALA A 76 11.71 3.53 14.88
C ALA A 76 12.58 2.67 15.81
N ASN A 77 13.16 1.60 15.24
CA ASN A 77 14.02 0.64 15.93
C ASN A 77 13.39 0.01 17.19
N SER A 78 12.08 -0.23 17.19
CA SER A 78 11.38 -0.83 18.32
C SER A 78 10.17 -1.66 17.90
N HIS A 79 9.70 -2.55 18.80
CA HIS A 79 8.42 -3.26 18.66
C HIS A 79 7.24 -2.51 19.28
N LYS A 80 7.46 -1.28 19.75
CA LYS A 80 6.39 -0.46 20.34
C LYS A 80 5.49 0.10 19.22
N VAL A 81 4.22 -0.24 19.27
CA VAL A 81 3.23 0.30 18.32
C VAL A 81 2.80 1.70 18.78
N LEU A 82 2.95 2.67 17.88
CA LEU A 82 2.44 4.02 18.04
C LEU A 82 1.03 4.07 17.45
N PRO A 83 -0.02 4.35 18.23
CA PRO A 83 -1.37 4.50 17.71
C PRO A 83 -1.45 5.61 16.66
N VAL A 84 -2.06 5.28 15.52
CA VAL A 84 -2.28 6.22 14.41
C VAL A 84 -3.77 6.40 14.20
N GLU A 85 -4.25 7.63 14.28
CA GLU A 85 -5.63 8.00 13.92
C GLU A 85 -5.68 8.72 12.58
N SER A 86 -4.64 9.53 12.31
CA SER A 86 -4.42 10.19 11.03
C SER A 86 -2.93 10.31 10.76
N CYS A 87 -2.55 10.30 9.49
CA CYS A 87 -1.16 10.41 9.06
C CYS A 87 -1.03 11.33 7.84
N LEU A 88 -0.07 12.25 7.88
CA LEU A 88 0.19 13.19 6.78
C LEU A 88 0.62 12.52 5.45
N LEU A 89 1.11 11.27 5.49
CA LEU A 89 1.48 10.54 4.28
C LEU A 89 0.36 9.65 3.74
N GLN A 90 -0.45 9.06 4.65
CA GLN A 90 -1.48 8.12 4.29
C GLN A 90 -2.66 8.83 3.64
N ASP A 91 -3.27 8.20 2.65
CA ASP A 91 -4.54 8.64 2.10
C ASP A 91 -5.60 8.71 3.21
N GLU A 92 -6.31 9.82 3.30
CA GLU A 92 -7.29 10.07 4.38
C GLU A 92 -8.43 9.05 4.41
N VAL A 93 -8.78 8.48 3.24
CA VAL A 93 -9.79 7.41 3.17
C VAL A 93 -9.27 6.15 3.87
N LEU A 94 -7.97 5.85 3.76
CA LEU A 94 -7.36 4.71 4.45
C LEU A 94 -7.27 4.94 5.97
N ASP A 95 -7.02 6.17 6.43
CA ASP A 95 -7.09 6.50 7.85
C ASP A 95 -8.51 6.26 8.39
N LYS A 96 -9.54 6.75 7.70
CA LYS A 96 -10.95 6.50 8.04
C LYS A 96 -11.32 5.03 7.99
N THR A 97 -10.79 4.28 7.00
CA THR A 97 -10.98 2.82 6.88
C THR A 97 -10.43 2.10 8.10
N MET A 98 -9.22 2.49 8.56
CA MET A 98 -8.62 1.85 9.73
C MET A 98 -9.45 2.09 11.01
N LEU A 99 -10.05 3.27 11.15
CA LEU A 99 -10.97 3.54 12.25
C LEU A 99 -12.23 2.65 12.19
N ALA A 100 -12.78 2.42 10.99
CA ALA A 100 -13.91 1.50 10.79
C ALA A 100 -13.52 0.06 11.14
N VAL A 101 -12.35 -0.42 10.71
CA VAL A 101 -11.83 -1.75 11.05
C VAL A 101 -11.67 -1.92 12.56
N ARG A 102 -11.12 -0.91 13.26
CA ARG A 102 -10.99 -0.96 14.73
C ARG A 102 -12.34 -1.06 15.42
N ALA A 103 -13.32 -0.25 14.99
CA ALA A 103 -14.65 -0.26 15.57
C ALA A 103 -15.33 -1.63 15.38
N ALA A 104 -15.31 -2.18 14.16
CA ALA A 104 -15.87 -3.49 13.86
C ALA A 104 -15.19 -4.64 14.63
N ALA A 105 -13.86 -4.62 14.68
CA ALA A 105 -13.08 -5.62 15.40
C ALA A 105 -13.32 -5.54 16.93
N GLY A 106 -13.46 -4.33 17.47
CA GLY A 106 -13.82 -4.09 18.88
C GLY A 106 -15.23 -4.61 19.20
N ALA A 107 -16.22 -4.37 18.32
CA ALA A 107 -17.58 -4.88 18.47
C ALA A 107 -17.65 -6.42 18.44
N CYS A 108 -16.71 -7.06 17.71
CA CYS A 108 -16.55 -8.52 17.69
C CYS A 108 -15.66 -9.06 18.83
N HIS A 109 -15.19 -8.20 19.75
CA HIS A 109 -14.30 -8.57 20.84
C HIS A 109 -12.99 -9.25 20.40
N TYR A 110 -12.49 -8.95 19.19
CA TYR A 110 -11.23 -9.51 18.72
C TYR A 110 -10.06 -8.96 19.50
N GLN A 111 -9.14 -9.84 19.88
CA GLN A 111 -7.96 -9.48 20.65
C GLN A 111 -6.75 -9.27 19.73
N PRO A 112 -5.91 -8.26 19.95
CA PRO A 112 -4.65 -8.12 19.24
C PRO A 112 -3.75 -9.30 19.57
N PHE A 113 -2.95 -9.73 18.60
CA PHE A 113 -1.98 -10.79 18.81
C PHE A 113 -0.79 -10.27 19.65
N ASN A 114 -0.48 -10.99 20.70
CA ASN A 114 0.71 -10.73 21.51
C ASN A 114 1.82 -11.70 21.08
N GLU A 115 2.87 -11.17 20.47
CA GLU A 115 3.98 -11.96 19.94
C GLU A 115 4.77 -12.68 21.01
N ASP A 116 4.92 -12.08 22.21
CA ASP A 116 5.68 -12.66 23.34
C ASP A 116 4.95 -13.86 23.94
N LYS A 117 3.61 -13.79 23.99
CA LYS A 117 2.76 -14.84 24.58
C LYS A 117 2.24 -15.84 23.56
N GLY A 118 2.34 -15.53 22.25
CA GLY A 118 1.74 -16.34 21.18
C GLY A 118 0.21 -16.40 21.23
N THR A 119 -0.46 -15.42 21.84
CA THR A 119 -1.92 -15.41 22.06
C THR A 119 -2.58 -14.22 21.40
N GLY A 120 -3.87 -14.37 21.06
CA GLY A 120 -4.65 -13.35 20.36
C GLY A 120 -4.92 -13.71 18.91
N LEU A 121 -5.63 -12.85 18.20
CA LEU A 121 -6.12 -13.11 16.84
C LEU A 121 -5.52 -12.14 15.80
N LEU A 122 -5.65 -10.83 16.06
CA LEU A 122 -5.34 -9.79 15.08
C LEU A 122 -3.86 -9.39 15.11
N ARG A 123 -3.16 -9.60 14.02
CA ARG A 123 -1.76 -9.16 13.86
C ARG A 123 -1.69 -7.80 13.19
N HIS A 124 -2.12 -7.74 11.93
CA HIS A 124 -2.03 -6.54 11.10
C HIS A 124 -3.32 -6.31 10.32
N CYS A 125 -3.47 -5.10 9.83
CA CYS A 125 -4.42 -4.75 8.79
C CYS A 125 -3.66 -4.09 7.64
N LEU A 126 -3.74 -4.68 6.44
CA LEU A 126 -3.29 -4.03 5.23
C LEU A 126 -4.50 -3.39 4.55
N LEU A 127 -4.39 -2.11 4.27
CA LEU A 127 -5.39 -1.34 3.54
C LEU A 127 -4.79 -0.89 2.21
N ARG A 128 -5.61 -0.92 1.16
CA ARG A 128 -5.22 -0.42 -0.16
C ARG A 128 -6.39 0.33 -0.78
N ARG A 129 -6.08 1.44 -1.46
CA ARG A 129 -7.03 2.21 -2.24
C ARG A 129 -6.62 2.25 -3.71
N GLY A 130 -7.57 2.00 -4.60
CA GLY A 130 -7.50 2.41 -6.00
C GLY A 130 -7.84 3.90 -6.05
N VAL A 131 -6.84 4.74 -6.29
CA VAL A 131 -7.01 6.21 -6.17
C VAL A 131 -7.96 6.75 -7.22
N MET A 132 -7.86 6.24 -8.45
CA MET A 132 -8.71 6.66 -9.57
C MET A 132 -10.11 6.04 -9.52
N THR A 133 -10.24 4.83 -9.00
CA THR A 133 -11.53 4.12 -8.92
C THR A 133 -12.27 4.36 -7.61
N GLY A 134 -11.59 4.85 -6.58
CA GLY A 134 -12.12 5.01 -5.23
C GLY A 134 -12.25 3.69 -4.44
N GLN A 135 -12.02 2.53 -5.05
CA GLN A 135 -12.19 1.21 -4.41
C GLN A 135 -11.24 1.01 -3.24
N VAL A 136 -11.74 0.40 -2.16
CA VAL A 136 -10.93 0.14 -0.95
C VAL A 136 -10.93 -1.34 -0.62
N MET A 137 -9.72 -1.88 -0.40
CA MET A 137 -9.47 -3.24 0.07
C MET A 137 -9.04 -3.21 1.53
N VAL A 138 -9.65 -4.10 2.31
CA VAL A 138 -9.26 -4.41 3.70
C VAL A 138 -8.73 -5.84 3.74
N VAL A 139 -7.47 -6.00 4.17
CA VAL A 139 -6.87 -7.31 4.42
C VAL A 139 -6.60 -7.45 5.91
N LEU A 140 -7.36 -8.31 6.57
CA LEU A 140 -7.19 -8.59 7.99
C LEU A 140 -6.20 -9.75 8.17
N VAL A 141 -5.04 -9.47 8.75
CA VAL A 141 -4.01 -10.49 9.01
C VAL A 141 -4.23 -11.09 10.39
N THR A 142 -4.48 -12.39 10.42
CA THR A 142 -4.80 -13.13 11.65
C THR A 142 -3.73 -14.18 11.97
N ALA A 143 -3.50 -14.43 13.26
CA ALA A 143 -2.62 -15.48 13.75
C ALA A 143 -3.29 -16.88 13.74
N GLN A 144 -4.62 -16.94 13.49
CA GLN A 144 -5.41 -18.14 13.45
C GLN A 144 -6.16 -18.25 12.12
N PRO A 145 -6.39 -19.47 11.60
CA PRO A 145 -7.04 -19.67 10.29
C PRO A 145 -8.53 -19.36 10.32
N VAL A 146 -9.15 -19.42 11.49
CA VAL A 146 -10.59 -19.15 11.67
C VAL A 146 -10.77 -17.76 12.25
N LEU A 147 -11.56 -16.92 11.56
CA LEU A 147 -12.06 -15.65 12.07
C LEU A 147 -13.44 -15.88 12.69
N PRO A 148 -13.56 -15.85 14.04
CA PRO A 148 -14.86 -16.10 14.69
C PRO A 148 -15.88 -15.04 14.29
N GLY A 149 -17.11 -15.46 14.05
CA GLY A 149 -18.19 -14.51 13.71
C GLY A 149 -17.93 -13.68 12.45
N THR A 150 -17.29 -14.26 11.43
CA THR A 150 -16.91 -13.59 10.17
C THR A 150 -18.03 -12.72 9.57
N LYS A 151 -19.27 -13.24 9.53
CA LYS A 151 -20.42 -12.49 8.98
C LYS A 151 -20.73 -11.24 9.79
N ASN A 152 -20.66 -11.34 11.12
CA ASN A 152 -20.89 -10.20 12.02
C ASN A 152 -19.81 -9.14 11.88
N PHE A 153 -18.54 -9.58 11.77
CA PHE A 153 -17.43 -8.66 11.51
C PHE A 153 -17.59 -7.91 10.20
N VAL A 154 -17.87 -8.61 9.10
CA VAL A 154 -18.05 -7.98 7.78
C VAL A 154 -19.21 -6.99 7.82
N LYS A 155 -20.36 -7.38 8.41
CA LYS A 155 -21.52 -6.49 8.57
C LYS A 155 -21.14 -5.23 9.36
N ALA A 156 -20.54 -5.38 10.54
CA ALA A 156 -20.12 -4.25 11.37
C ALA A 156 -19.09 -3.35 10.66
N LEU A 157 -18.15 -3.95 9.91
CA LEU A 157 -17.17 -3.19 9.14
C LEU A 157 -17.83 -2.34 8.05
N LEU A 158 -18.77 -2.89 7.29
CA LEU A 158 -19.47 -2.16 6.23
C LEU A 158 -20.33 -1.04 6.82
N GLU A 159 -21.04 -1.28 7.94
CA GLU A 159 -21.80 -0.24 8.65
C GLU A 159 -20.90 0.88 9.18
N GLU A 160 -19.74 0.56 9.75
CA GLU A 160 -18.78 1.54 10.26
C GLU A 160 -18.06 2.30 9.12
N ALA A 161 -17.84 1.65 7.98
CA ALA A 161 -17.30 2.27 6.78
C ALA A 161 -18.29 3.26 6.16
N ASP A 162 -19.58 2.90 6.07
CA ASP A 162 -20.65 3.76 5.56
C ASP A 162 -20.78 5.04 6.39
N LYS A 163 -20.81 4.94 7.73
CA LYS A 163 -20.81 6.09 8.64
C LYS A 163 -19.65 7.07 8.41
N ARG A 164 -18.54 6.60 7.82
CA ARG A 164 -17.32 7.38 7.52
C ARG A 164 -17.17 7.72 6.04
N HIS A 165 -18.16 7.37 5.22
CA HIS A 165 -18.15 7.55 3.77
C HIS A 165 -16.95 6.88 3.10
N VAL A 166 -16.65 5.64 3.52
CA VAL A 166 -15.56 4.82 2.97
C VAL A 166 -16.13 3.71 2.10
N PRO A 167 -15.80 3.64 0.79
CA PRO A 167 -16.31 2.63 -0.13
C PRO A 167 -15.52 1.32 -0.03
N VAL A 168 -15.69 0.54 1.04
CA VAL A 168 -15.07 -0.78 1.17
C VAL A 168 -15.61 -1.72 0.09
N THR A 169 -14.77 -2.10 -0.85
CA THR A 169 -15.13 -2.91 -2.02
C THR A 169 -14.85 -4.39 -1.79
N THR A 170 -13.82 -4.71 -1.02
CA THR A 170 -13.46 -6.09 -0.73
C THR A 170 -12.79 -6.24 0.64
N VAL A 171 -13.05 -7.37 1.29
CA VAL A 171 -12.45 -7.75 2.58
C VAL A 171 -11.85 -9.14 2.44
N VAL A 172 -10.59 -9.27 2.80
CA VAL A 172 -9.84 -10.53 2.76
C VAL A 172 -9.30 -10.83 4.15
N GLN A 173 -9.39 -12.08 4.58
CA GLN A 173 -8.59 -12.59 5.68
C GLN A 173 -7.31 -13.20 5.12
N ASN A 174 -6.16 -12.78 5.65
CA ASN A 174 -4.88 -13.43 5.41
C ASN A 174 -4.44 -14.13 6.70
N PHE A 175 -4.11 -15.40 6.62
CA PHE A 175 -3.64 -16.17 7.75
C PHE A 175 -2.12 -16.21 7.79
N ASN A 176 -1.54 -15.67 8.85
CA ASN A 176 -0.10 -15.69 9.09
C ASN A 176 0.22 -16.17 10.51
N PRO A 177 0.54 -17.47 10.70
CA PRO A 177 0.92 -18.01 12.00
C PRO A 177 2.41 -17.76 12.34
N ARG A 178 3.22 -17.30 11.38
CA ARG A 178 4.68 -17.21 11.51
C ARG A 178 5.10 -16.06 12.42
N GLN A 179 6.10 -16.29 13.26
CA GLN A 179 6.78 -15.24 14.04
C GLN A 179 7.92 -14.64 13.23
N THR A 180 7.57 -13.89 12.19
CA THR A 180 8.52 -13.24 11.27
C THR A 180 8.09 -11.81 10.98
N SER A 181 9.00 -11.00 10.43
CA SER A 181 8.70 -9.65 9.96
C SER A 181 7.81 -9.61 8.70
N VAL A 182 7.57 -10.76 8.06
CA VAL A 182 6.69 -10.86 6.89
C VAL A 182 5.24 -10.71 7.35
N VAL A 183 4.56 -9.68 6.84
CA VAL A 183 3.19 -9.33 7.26
C VAL A 183 2.16 -10.34 6.74
N LEU A 184 2.21 -10.69 5.45
CA LEU A 184 1.25 -11.58 4.82
C LEU A 184 1.70 -13.04 4.89
N GLY A 185 0.86 -13.89 5.40
CA GLY A 185 1.00 -15.35 5.34
C GLY A 185 0.64 -15.89 3.94
N GLU A 186 0.68 -17.21 3.73
CA GLU A 186 0.44 -17.81 2.41
C GLU A 186 -1.05 -18.04 2.09
N ALA A 187 -1.87 -18.28 3.10
CA ALA A 187 -3.28 -18.58 2.93
C ALA A 187 -4.16 -17.33 3.03
N GLU A 188 -5.08 -17.21 2.10
CA GLU A 188 -6.05 -16.12 2.04
C GLU A 188 -7.48 -16.64 1.86
N LYS A 189 -8.44 -15.92 2.40
CA LYS A 189 -9.86 -16.18 2.25
C LYS A 189 -10.60 -14.87 1.99
N VAL A 190 -11.33 -14.80 0.89
CA VAL A 190 -12.22 -13.67 0.61
C VAL A 190 -13.43 -13.74 1.55
N LEU A 191 -13.66 -12.68 2.31
CA LEU A 191 -14.77 -12.54 3.25
C LEU A 191 -15.93 -11.74 2.65
N TYR A 192 -15.59 -10.77 1.77
CA TYR A 192 -16.54 -9.91 1.06
C TYR A 192 -15.94 -9.41 -0.24
N GLY A 193 -16.75 -9.20 -1.28
CA GLY A 193 -16.33 -8.70 -2.59
C GLY A 193 -15.57 -9.74 -3.42
N LYS A 194 -14.68 -9.24 -4.29
CA LYS A 194 -13.97 -10.07 -5.29
C LYS A 194 -12.59 -10.56 -4.86
N GLY A 195 -12.05 -10.08 -3.72
CA GLY A 195 -10.69 -10.38 -3.27
C GLY A 195 -9.61 -9.49 -3.91
N PHE A 196 -9.98 -8.57 -4.80
CA PHE A 196 -9.11 -7.58 -5.42
C PHE A 196 -9.85 -6.26 -5.61
N ILE A 197 -9.10 -5.20 -5.87
CA ILE A 197 -9.62 -3.90 -6.31
C ILE A 197 -9.04 -3.53 -7.66
N LEU A 198 -9.68 -2.60 -8.35
CA LEU A 198 -9.17 -2.02 -9.58
C LEU A 198 -8.57 -0.64 -9.30
N ASP A 199 -7.53 -0.27 -10.03
CA ASP A 199 -7.06 1.11 -10.11
C ASP A 199 -6.60 1.43 -11.55
N THR A 200 -6.52 2.71 -11.88
CA THR A 200 -6.05 3.17 -13.19
C THR A 200 -4.76 3.96 -13.04
N LEU A 201 -3.75 3.61 -13.84
CA LEU A 201 -2.46 4.30 -13.89
C LEU A 201 -2.01 4.42 -15.35
N CYS A 202 -1.62 5.62 -15.79
CA CYS A 202 -1.18 5.89 -17.16
C CYS A 202 -2.18 5.40 -18.22
N GLY A 203 -3.49 5.54 -17.98
CA GLY A 203 -4.54 5.13 -18.88
C GLY A 203 -4.84 3.62 -18.92
N LYS A 204 -4.14 2.81 -18.15
CA LYS A 204 -4.34 1.36 -18.06
C LYS A 204 -5.00 1.00 -16.72
N THR A 205 -5.87 -0.02 -16.72
CA THR A 205 -6.58 -0.51 -15.53
C THR A 205 -5.91 -1.78 -15.01
N TYR A 206 -5.65 -1.80 -13.72
CA TYR A 206 -4.95 -2.90 -13.03
C TYR A 206 -5.83 -3.53 -11.96
N ALA A 207 -5.91 -4.86 -11.95
CA ALA A 207 -6.41 -5.61 -10.81
C ALA A 207 -5.28 -5.74 -9.77
N LEU A 208 -5.58 -5.34 -8.55
CA LEU A 208 -4.64 -5.32 -7.43
C LEU A 208 -5.09 -6.32 -6.37
N SER A 209 -4.39 -7.43 -6.25
CA SER A 209 -4.59 -8.42 -5.17
C SER A 209 -3.90 -7.97 -3.86
N PRO A 210 -4.15 -8.63 -2.72
CA PRO A 210 -3.47 -8.31 -1.46
C PRO A 210 -1.94 -8.32 -1.56
N ARG A 211 -1.39 -9.24 -2.35
CA ARG A 211 0.06 -9.49 -2.50
C ARG A 211 0.70 -8.69 -3.62
N SER A 212 -0.07 -8.14 -4.56
CA SER A 212 0.47 -7.40 -5.69
C SER A 212 1.35 -6.23 -5.21
N PHE A 213 2.54 -6.10 -5.76
CA PHE A 213 3.29 -4.86 -5.64
C PHE A 213 2.67 -3.81 -6.57
N TYR A 214 2.34 -2.67 -6.04
CA TYR A 214 1.86 -1.49 -6.76
C TYR A 214 2.41 -0.26 -6.07
N GLN A 215 2.87 0.71 -6.83
CA GLN A 215 3.51 1.92 -6.30
C GLN A 215 2.57 2.68 -5.36
N VAL A 216 3.11 3.08 -4.21
CA VAL A 216 2.30 3.71 -3.14
C VAL A 216 2.00 5.20 -3.38
N ASN A 217 2.63 5.80 -4.37
CA ASN A 217 2.40 7.18 -4.79
C ASN A 217 2.00 7.20 -6.28
N PRO A 218 0.73 7.02 -6.63
CA PRO A 218 0.29 6.91 -8.01
C PRO A 218 0.54 8.18 -8.83
N VAL A 219 0.47 9.36 -8.20
CA VAL A 219 0.74 10.65 -8.87
C VAL A 219 2.18 10.70 -9.38
N GLN A 220 3.16 10.44 -8.51
CA GLN A 220 4.57 10.44 -8.92
C GLN A 220 4.94 9.22 -9.77
N THR A 221 4.22 8.12 -9.63
CA THR A 221 4.41 6.95 -10.48
C THR A 221 4.04 7.25 -11.92
N ALA A 222 2.94 7.97 -12.16
CA ALA A 222 2.54 8.37 -13.51
C ALA A 222 3.61 9.29 -14.14
N VAL A 223 4.15 10.24 -13.38
CA VAL A 223 5.26 11.10 -13.84
C VAL A 223 6.50 10.28 -14.16
N LEU A 224 6.90 9.37 -13.25
CA LEU A 224 8.08 8.51 -13.43
C LEU A 224 7.95 7.63 -14.68
N TYR A 225 6.81 6.96 -14.85
CA TYR A 225 6.59 6.06 -15.98
C TYR A 225 6.51 6.82 -17.30
N GLY A 226 5.85 7.99 -17.32
CA GLY A 226 5.84 8.87 -18.50
C GLY A 226 7.25 9.26 -18.92
N LEU A 227 8.06 9.76 -17.99
CA LEU A 227 9.46 10.13 -18.26
C LEU A 227 10.30 8.94 -18.72
N ALA A 228 10.13 7.75 -18.13
CA ALA A 228 10.87 6.55 -18.53
C ALA A 228 10.52 6.12 -19.97
N VAL A 229 9.24 6.09 -20.31
CA VAL A 229 8.76 5.73 -21.65
C VAL A 229 9.20 6.77 -22.68
N ASP A 230 9.15 8.06 -22.37
CA ASP A 230 9.61 9.13 -23.27
C ASP A 230 11.14 9.08 -23.49
N ALA A 231 11.92 8.79 -22.43
CA ALA A 231 13.36 8.60 -22.51
C ALA A 231 13.77 7.40 -23.35
N ALA A 232 12.95 6.36 -23.39
CA ALA A 232 13.16 5.17 -24.23
C ALA A 232 13.02 5.44 -25.73
N LYS A 233 12.42 6.57 -26.15
CA LYS A 233 12.26 7.02 -27.55
C LYS A 233 11.70 5.92 -28.46
N LEU A 234 10.71 5.18 -27.97
CA LEU A 234 10.08 4.08 -28.72
C LEU A 234 9.39 4.59 -29.98
N THR A 235 9.60 3.87 -31.08
CA THR A 235 9.09 4.20 -32.43
C THR A 235 7.97 3.27 -32.90
N GLY A 236 7.61 2.27 -32.10
CA GLY A 236 6.66 1.21 -32.46
C GLY A 236 7.30 -0.04 -33.07
N ASN A 237 8.62 -0.07 -33.23
CA ASN A 237 9.36 -1.19 -33.82
C ASN A 237 10.14 -2.02 -32.78
N GLU A 238 10.30 -1.50 -31.57
CA GLU A 238 11.12 -2.10 -30.54
C GLU A 238 10.40 -3.22 -29.79
N VAL A 239 11.19 -4.21 -29.37
CA VAL A 239 10.80 -5.19 -28.37
C VAL A 239 11.35 -4.72 -27.02
N VAL A 240 10.46 -4.40 -26.09
CA VAL A 240 10.81 -3.93 -24.75
C VAL A 240 10.82 -5.11 -23.79
N LEU A 241 11.91 -5.26 -23.05
CA LEU A 241 12.02 -6.20 -21.92
C LEU A 241 11.76 -5.46 -20.61
N ASP A 242 10.65 -5.80 -19.92
CA ASP A 242 10.35 -5.36 -18.57
C ASP A 242 10.83 -6.43 -17.57
N ALA A 243 12.08 -6.30 -17.15
CA ALA A 243 12.68 -7.20 -16.18
C ALA A 243 12.20 -6.85 -14.77
N TYR A 244 11.75 -7.87 -14.03
CA TYR A 244 11.10 -7.72 -12.72
C TYR A 244 9.76 -6.98 -12.83
N CYS A 245 8.94 -7.35 -13.80
CA CYS A 245 7.75 -6.58 -14.21
C CYS A 245 6.64 -6.50 -13.14
N GLY A 246 6.68 -7.31 -12.09
CA GLY A 246 5.60 -7.37 -11.09
C GLY A 246 4.26 -7.69 -11.76
N ILE A 247 3.25 -6.85 -11.54
CA ILE A 247 1.93 -6.97 -12.18
C ILE A 247 1.87 -6.28 -13.57
N GLY A 248 3.02 -5.93 -14.15
CA GLY A 248 3.16 -5.41 -15.50
C GLY A 248 2.94 -3.90 -15.66
N THR A 249 3.04 -3.10 -14.60
CA THR A 249 2.62 -1.69 -14.65
C THR A 249 3.45 -0.82 -15.61
N ILE A 250 4.78 -0.94 -15.62
CA ILE A 250 5.63 -0.14 -16.50
C ILE A 250 5.62 -0.68 -17.92
N GLY A 251 5.67 -2.01 -18.07
CA GLY A 251 5.62 -2.65 -19.38
C GLY A 251 4.34 -2.34 -20.14
N LEU A 252 3.17 -2.39 -19.48
CA LEU A 252 1.89 -2.04 -20.07
C LEU A 252 1.78 -0.54 -20.41
N THR A 253 2.40 0.33 -19.62
CA THR A 253 2.49 1.78 -19.95
C THR A 253 3.30 2.00 -21.22
N ALA A 254 4.34 1.20 -21.48
CA ALA A 254 5.16 1.29 -22.69
C ALA A 254 4.52 0.60 -23.92
N ALA A 255 3.55 -0.30 -23.70
CA ALA A 255 3.01 -1.17 -24.75
C ALA A 255 2.38 -0.41 -25.93
N ASP A 256 1.78 0.76 -25.69
CA ASP A 256 1.18 1.58 -26.76
C ASP A 256 2.23 2.19 -27.71
N LYS A 257 3.50 2.23 -27.32
CA LYS A 257 4.62 2.82 -28.08
C LYS A 257 5.64 1.78 -28.58
N ALA A 258 5.46 0.49 -28.24
CA ALA A 258 6.39 -0.59 -28.58
C ALA A 258 5.72 -1.59 -29.54
N LYS A 259 6.52 -2.30 -30.35
CA LYS A 259 6.04 -3.43 -31.16
C LYS A 259 5.58 -4.59 -30.28
N GLN A 260 6.33 -4.85 -29.21
CA GLN A 260 6.07 -5.93 -28.25
C GLN A 260 6.69 -5.59 -26.90
N VAL A 261 6.03 -6.02 -25.84
CA VAL A 261 6.62 -6.00 -24.49
C VAL A 261 6.69 -7.42 -23.94
N VAL A 262 7.84 -7.77 -23.40
CA VAL A 262 8.09 -9.06 -22.73
C VAL A 262 8.34 -8.79 -21.25
N GLY A 263 7.44 -9.24 -20.37
CA GLY A 263 7.58 -9.16 -18.92
C GLY A 263 8.27 -10.40 -18.36
N VAL A 264 9.21 -10.20 -17.42
CA VAL A 264 9.86 -11.28 -16.67
C VAL A 264 9.69 -11.01 -15.18
N GLU A 265 9.12 -11.98 -14.45
CA GLU A 265 8.87 -11.90 -13.02
C GLU A 265 9.03 -13.29 -12.38
N LEU A 266 9.63 -13.35 -11.19
CA LEU A 266 9.84 -14.60 -10.44
C LEU A 266 8.60 -15.02 -9.65
N ASN A 267 7.86 -14.05 -9.12
CA ASN A 267 6.69 -14.30 -8.28
C ASN A 267 5.50 -14.74 -9.13
N ARG A 268 5.07 -15.99 -8.96
CA ARG A 268 3.96 -16.60 -9.75
C ARG A 268 2.64 -15.85 -9.61
N ASP A 269 2.32 -15.32 -8.41
CA ASP A 269 1.08 -14.58 -8.20
C ASP A 269 1.11 -13.25 -8.97
N ALA A 270 2.27 -12.57 -8.98
CA ALA A 270 2.45 -11.34 -9.76
C ALA A 270 2.40 -11.61 -11.27
N VAL A 271 2.96 -12.73 -11.75
CA VAL A 271 2.84 -13.15 -13.16
C VAL A 271 1.39 -13.41 -13.54
N HIS A 272 0.63 -14.09 -12.69
CA HIS A 272 -0.80 -14.32 -12.92
C HIS A 272 -1.57 -13.00 -13.04
N ASP A 273 -1.33 -12.07 -12.10
CA ASP A 273 -1.93 -10.73 -12.13
C ASP A 273 -1.50 -9.95 -13.40
N ALA A 274 -0.22 -10.03 -13.80
CA ALA A 274 0.29 -9.37 -15.01
C ALA A 274 -0.38 -9.89 -16.29
N ILE A 275 -0.58 -11.20 -16.41
CA ILE A 275 -1.30 -11.80 -17.55
C ILE A 275 -2.75 -11.32 -17.59
N GLY A 276 -3.42 -11.27 -16.44
CA GLY A 276 -4.78 -10.74 -16.33
C GLY A 276 -4.86 -9.26 -16.73
N ASN A 277 -3.94 -8.45 -16.24
CA ASN A 277 -3.84 -7.03 -16.56
C ASN A 277 -3.53 -6.79 -18.04
N ALA A 278 -2.64 -7.59 -18.64
CA ALA A 278 -2.32 -7.49 -20.06
C ALA A 278 -3.51 -7.84 -20.96
N LYS A 279 -4.31 -8.85 -20.59
CA LYS A 279 -5.53 -9.22 -21.34
C LYS A 279 -6.64 -8.18 -21.24
N HIS A 280 -6.65 -7.43 -20.12
CA HIS A 280 -7.67 -6.41 -19.88
C HIS A 280 -7.39 -5.10 -20.62
N ASN A 281 -6.14 -4.77 -20.87
CA ASN A 281 -5.68 -3.51 -21.49
C ASN A 281 -5.29 -3.65 -22.94
#